data_85c8cb8a874a76a09f7d9681700686e2
#
_entry.id   85c8cb8a874a76a09f7d9681700686e2
#
_cell.length_a   1.000
_cell.length_b   1.000
_cell.length_c   1.000
_cell.angle_alpha   90.00
_cell.angle_beta   90.00
_cell.angle_gamma   90.00
#
_symmetry.space_group_name_H-M   'P 1'
#
loop_
_entity.id
_entity.type
_entity.pdbx_description
1 polymer ?
#
loop_
_entity_poly.entity_id
_entity_poly.type
_entity_poly.pdbx_seq_one_letter_code
_entity_poly.pdbx_strand_id
1 'polypeptide(L)'
;MPTQITALAVSKAFDGRPVLDSVSCSLARGERTGIVGENGSGKTTLLRLLAGRERPDRGRVVLRADGGVGHLAQDESLPAGTTAQQVIDRALGDLRAIEARMRRLEAAMADGDTTALDAYGDAVSAFELRGGYDADARLERALHGLGLRRVDRAATLGALSGGERARLRLAAVLAATPEVLLLDEPTNHLDESALTWLEEHLRTRRGTTVVVSHGRRFLERVATSLLEVDGDRHGLVRYGNGYAGYLAERAAARQRWVQRHDRWREEVDRTRESAAVTARRVAPGRPMKDGDKLSYNQAGARVQQSLASRVRNAEERLNRLLADPVAAPPDPLRFTPGLRAGQGTGTALDAAGVSVAGRLDPIDLTVRAGEHLLITGDNGAGKTTLLRVLAGELTPDRGHVVGRGRIGFLPQDPVPGSAQETLLAAYARGLTGEPEEHAERLLALGLFDRARLSVPVARLSTGQRQRLALARLVSRPADVLLLDEPTNHLSPALAEELETALADFAGTVVLVSHDRLLRSRWRGARRELRGTRSTAREGRSPAPLLPSHPCRSE
;
A
#
# COMPACT_ATOMS: atom_id res chain seq x y z
N MET A 1 28.61 8.47 -1.65
CA MET A 1 27.87 9.71 -1.98
C MET A 1 27.49 10.40 -0.67
N PRO A 2 27.52 11.72 -0.57
CA PRO A 2 27.12 12.40 0.66
C PRO A 2 25.64 12.13 0.94
N THR A 3 25.33 11.86 2.19
CA THR A 3 23.96 11.62 2.66
C THR A 3 23.21 12.94 2.76
N GLN A 4 22.02 13.03 2.19
CA GLN A 4 21.20 14.24 2.18
C GLN A 4 20.15 14.25 3.29
N ILE A 5 19.55 13.09 3.60
CA ILE A 5 18.59 12.92 4.69
C ILE A 5 19.07 11.77 5.56
N THR A 6 19.12 11.98 6.88
CA THR A 6 19.45 10.93 7.85
C THR A 6 18.47 10.98 9.01
N ALA A 7 17.79 9.88 9.26
CA ALA A 7 17.04 9.63 10.48
C ALA A 7 17.84 8.66 11.37
N LEU A 8 18.02 9.00 12.65
CA LEU A 8 18.80 8.21 13.62
C LEU A 8 17.93 7.88 14.82
N ALA A 9 17.62 6.60 15.01
CA ALA A 9 16.85 6.06 16.12
C ALA A 9 15.56 6.86 16.42
N VAL A 10 14.84 7.21 15.37
CA VAL A 10 13.64 8.06 15.45
C VAL A 10 12.46 7.26 15.97
N SER A 11 11.83 7.75 17.04
CA SER A 11 10.57 7.22 17.56
C SER A 11 9.50 8.31 17.55
N LYS A 12 8.26 7.92 17.25
CA LYS A 12 7.09 8.80 17.28
C LYS A 12 5.86 8.04 17.74
N ALA A 13 5.12 8.64 18.67
CA ALA A 13 3.85 8.13 19.18
C ALA A 13 2.78 9.23 19.13
N PHE A 14 1.51 8.84 18.99
CA PHE A 14 0.35 9.72 19.10
C PHE A 14 -0.60 9.14 20.16
N ASP A 15 -1.01 9.94 21.11
CA ASP A 15 -1.89 9.54 22.21
C ASP A 15 -1.40 8.26 22.93
N GLY A 16 -0.07 8.18 23.15
CA GLY A 16 0.58 7.03 23.79
C GLY A 16 0.70 5.78 22.92
N ARG A 17 0.28 5.82 21.66
CA ARG A 17 0.40 4.71 20.72
C ARG A 17 1.64 4.88 19.85
N PRO A 18 2.59 3.95 19.86
CA PRO A 18 3.75 4.02 19.00
C PRO A 18 3.33 3.86 17.53
N VAL A 19 3.89 4.71 16.67
CA VAL A 19 3.74 4.64 15.20
C VAL A 19 5.05 4.25 14.56
N LEU A 20 6.17 4.81 15.06
CA LEU A 20 7.52 4.45 14.67
C LEU A 20 8.34 4.24 15.93
N ASP A 21 9.15 3.19 15.97
CA ASP A 21 10.01 2.91 17.12
C ASP A 21 11.46 2.66 16.69
N SER A 22 12.33 3.57 17.16
CA SER A 22 13.79 3.51 16.95
C SER A 22 14.23 3.30 15.49
N VAL A 23 13.50 3.86 14.52
CA VAL A 23 13.77 3.68 13.10
C VAL A 23 14.98 4.51 12.65
N SER A 24 15.80 3.93 11.78
CA SER A 24 16.96 4.61 11.21
C SER A 24 17.02 4.39 9.70
N CYS A 25 17.27 5.47 8.96
CA CYS A 25 17.52 5.41 7.52
C CYS A 25 18.41 6.55 7.05
N SER A 26 19.04 6.35 5.90
CA SER A 26 19.81 7.39 5.23
C SER A 26 19.51 7.38 3.73
N LEU A 27 19.30 8.56 3.16
CA LEU A 27 18.99 8.77 1.75
C LEU A 27 20.12 9.57 1.11
N ALA A 28 20.64 9.05 0.02
CA ALA A 28 21.72 9.69 -0.71
C ALA A 28 21.19 10.82 -1.61
N ARG A 29 22.07 11.74 -1.99
CA ARG A 29 21.75 12.80 -2.93
C ARG A 29 21.37 12.23 -4.29
N GLY A 30 20.27 12.70 -4.87
CA GLY A 30 19.74 12.24 -6.16
C GLY A 30 19.04 10.89 -6.11
N GLU A 31 18.87 10.30 -4.94
CA GLU A 31 18.15 9.04 -4.75
C GLU A 31 16.63 9.26 -4.90
N ARG A 32 15.96 8.30 -5.53
CA ARG A 32 14.50 8.25 -5.60
C ARG A 32 14.00 7.09 -4.75
N THR A 33 13.50 7.42 -3.57
CA THR A 33 13.07 6.44 -2.56
C THR A 33 11.55 6.37 -2.50
N GLY A 34 11.00 5.18 -2.72
CA GLY A 34 9.59 4.89 -2.45
C GLY A 34 9.38 4.47 -1.00
N ILE A 35 8.39 5.04 -0.31
CA ILE A 35 7.94 4.57 1.01
C ILE A 35 6.70 3.72 0.79
N VAL A 36 6.77 2.46 1.21
CA VAL A 36 5.70 1.48 1.10
C VAL A 36 5.30 0.94 2.47
N GLY A 37 4.15 0.33 2.55
CA GLY A 37 3.60 -0.23 3.79
C GLY A 37 2.08 -0.11 3.80
N GLU A 38 1.44 -0.71 4.77
CA GLU A 38 -0.01 -0.68 4.89
C GLU A 38 -0.54 0.69 5.30
N ASN A 39 -1.85 0.90 5.11
CA ASN A 39 -2.49 2.12 5.58
C ASN A 39 -2.48 2.17 7.12
N GLY A 40 -2.03 3.32 7.64
CA GLY A 40 -1.84 3.49 9.09
C GLY A 40 -0.53 2.95 9.63
N SER A 41 0.39 2.42 8.79
CA SER A 41 1.70 1.95 9.24
C SER A 41 2.66 3.07 9.66
N GLY A 42 2.35 4.33 9.36
CA GLY A 42 3.22 5.48 9.70
C GLY A 42 3.97 6.08 8.52
N LYS A 43 3.65 5.74 7.26
CA LYS A 43 4.30 6.30 6.05
C LYS A 43 4.27 7.83 6.02
N THR A 44 3.08 8.42 6.15
CA THR A 44 2.90 9.88 6.20
C THR A 44 3.64 10.51 7.39
N THR A 45 3.64 9.84 8.56
CA THR A 45 4.39 10.29 9.74
C THR A 45 5.89 10.30 9.45
N LEU A 46 6.42 9.22 8.88
CA LEU A 46 7.83 9.16 8.47
C LEU A 46 8.16 10.28 7.48
N LEU A 47 7.32 10.49 6.46
CA LEU A 47 7.53 11.54 5.46
C LEU A 47 7.53 12.93 6.10
N ARG A 48 6.61 13.24 7.04
CA ARG A 48 6.56 14.51 7.77
C ARG A 48 7.79 14.72 8.65
N LEU A 49 8.29 13.66 9.30
CA LEU A 49 9.53 13.71 10.09
C LEU A 49 10.74 14.00 9.19
N LEU A 50 10.86 13.33 8.04
CA LEU A 50 11.93 13.57 7.06
C LEU A 50 11.85 14.97 6.45
N ALA A 51 10.63 15.54 6.31
CA ALA A 51 10.39 16.90 5.83
C ALA A 51 10.65 17.98 6.91
N GLY A 52 10.92 17.60 8.16
CA GLY A 52 11.03 18.53 9.28
C GLY A 52 9.71 19.20 9.65
N ARG A 53 8.56 18.67 9.20
CA ARG A 53 7.22 19.17 9.52
C ARG A 53 6.65 18.60 10.81
N GLU A 54 7.26 17.53 11.29
CA GLU A 54 6.95 16.88 12.55
C GLU A 54 8.25 16.70 13.34
N ARG A 55 8.20 16.78 14.66
CA ARG A 55 9.36 16.52 15.53
C ARG A 55 9.29 15.08 16.05
N PRO A 56 10.39 14.34 16.04
CA PRO A 56 10.43 13.02 16.67
C PRO A 56 10.36 13.18 18.21
N ASP A 57 9.79 12.18 18.89
CA ASP A 57 9.75 12.12 20.35
C ASP A 57 11.12 11.66 20.90
N ARG A 58 11.83 10.81 20.10
CA ARG A 58 13.20 10.38 20.37
C ARG A 58 13.98 10.31 19.07
N GLY A 59 15.30 10.39 19.19
CA GLY A 59 16.19 10.38 18.03
C GLY A 59 16.28 11.74 17.34
N ARG A 60 16.77 11.77 16.12
CA ARG A 60 16.90 13.01 15.34
C ARG A 60 16.83 12.76 13.84
N VAL A 61 16.36 13.77 13.12
CA VAL A 61 16.43 13.83 11.64
C VAL A 61 17.35 14.96 11.25
N VAL A 62 18.28 14.69 10.35
CA VAL A 62 19.18 15.67 9.74
C VAL A 62 18.87 15.75 8.27
N LEU A 63 18.48 16.93 7.81
CA LEU A 63 18.16 17.24 6.42
C LEU A 63 19.11 18.33 5.92
N ARG A 64 19.85 18.06 4.85
CA ARG A 64 20.75 19.00 4.18
C ARG A 64 20.23 19.27 2.78
N ALA A 65 19.69 20.46 2.55
CA ALA A 65 19.07 20.85 1.30
C ALA A 65 19.24 22.36 1.06
N ASP A 66 20.39 22.75 0.52
CA ASP A 66 20.69 24.15 0.19
C ASP A 66 19.77 24.68 -0.91
N GLY A 67 19.33 23.80 -1.82
CA GLY A 67 18.36 24.08 -2.89
C GLY A 67 16.88 24.00 -2.46
N GLY A 68 16.60 23.94 -1.15
CA GLY A 68 15.26 23.94 -0.61
C GLY A 68 14.57 22.57 -0.57
N VAL A 69 13.46 22.52 0.17
CA VAL A 69 12.64 21.31 0.41
C VAL A 69 11.22 21.56 -0.08
N GLY A 70 10.76 20.77 -1.04
CA GLY A 70 9.37 20.72 -1.47
C GLY A 70 8.63 19.58 -0.76
N HIS A 71 7.49 19.87 -0.18
CA HIS A 71 6.65 18.88 0.47
C HIS A 71 5.21 18.98 -0.02
N LEU A 72 4.68 17.90 -0.56
CA LEU A 72 3.26 17.72 -0.87
C LEU A 72 2.65 16.83 0.20
N ALA A 73 1.86 17.41 1.10
CA ALA A 73 1.11 16.66 2.10
C ALA A 73 -0.22 16.14 1.51
N GLN A 74 -0.67 14.97 1.96
CA GLN A 74 -1.93 14.37 1.56
C GLN A 74 -3.12 15.28 1.92
N ASP A 75 -3.16 15.77 3.17
CA ASP A 75 -4.26 16.54 3.75
C ASP A 75 -3.81 17.94 4.19
N GLU A 76 -3.38 18.78 3.26
CA GLU A 76 -3.18 20.19 3.57
C GLU A 76 -4.46 20.97 3.28
N SER A 77 -5.21 21.32 4.32
CA SER A 77 -6.39 22.17 4.20
C SER A 77 -5.98 23.63 4.11
N LEU A 78 -5.97 24.16 2.89
CA LEU A 78 -5.88 25.61 2.67
C LEU A 78 -7.28 26.21 2.76
N PRO A 79 -7.43 27.46 3.26
CA PRO A 79 -8.72 28.13 3.29
C PRO A 79 -9.38 28.16 1.91
N ALA A 80 -10.70 27.92 1.84
CA ALA A 80 -11.44 27.86 0.59
C ALA A 80 -11.35 29.17 -0.25
N GLY A 81 -11.12 30.31 0.38
CA GLY A 81 -10.92 31.61 -0.25
C GLY A 81 -9.53 31.83 -0.86
N THR A 82 -8.55 30.91 -0.62
CA THR A 82 -7.21 31.02 -1.22
C THR A 82 -7.31 30.88 -2.73
N THR A 83 -6.67 31.78 -3.49
CA THR A 83 -6.67 31.70 -4.95
C THR A 83 -5.63 30.69 -5.47
N ALA A 84 -5.83 30.19 -6.69
CA ALA A 84 -4.85 29.36 -7.37
C ALA A 84 -3.48 30.04 -7.47
N GLN A 85 -3.45 31.35 -7.75
CA GLN A 85 -2.21 32.13 -7.79
C GLN A 85 -1.50 32.14 -6.42
N GLN A 86 -2.22 32.31 -5.32
CA GLN A 86 -1.62 32.28 -3.98
C GLN A 86 -1.00 30.91 -3.62
N VAL A 87 -1.59 29.81 -4.11
CA VAL A 87 -0.99 28.47 -3.96
C VAL A 87 0.33 28.37 -4.72
N ILE A 88 0.38 28.89 -5.94
CA ILE A 88 1.58 28.93 -6.78
C ILE A 88 2.66 29.80 -6.13
N ASP A 89 2.31 31.02 -5.72
CA ASP A 89 3.24 31.96 -5.11
C ASP A 89 3.84 31.42 -3.80
N ARG A 90 3.03 30.72 -3.02
CA ARG A 90 3.52 30.04 -1.80
C ARG A 90 4.53 28.95 -2.13
N ALA A 91 4.29 28.13 -3.16
CA ALA A 91 5.22 27.06 -3.55
C ALA A 91 6.52 27.61 -4.16
N LEU A 92 6.43 28.73 -4.90
CA LEU A 92 7.57 29.44 -5.48
C LEU A 92 8.17 30.49 -4.53
N GLY A 93 7.72 30.55 -3.27
CA GLY A 93 8.03 31.62 -2.32
C GLY A 93 9.54 31.86 -2.15
N ASP A 94 10.34 30.81 -2.06
CA ASP A 94 11.79 30.94 -1.95
C ASP A 94 12.42 31.57 -3.20
N LEU A 95 11.96 31.18 -4.41
CA LEU A 95 12.45 31.76 -5.67
C LEU A 95 12.02 33.22 -5.78
N ARG A 96 10.77 33.53 -5.43
CA ARG A 96 10.25 34.92 -5.42
C ARG A 96 10.98 35.79 -4.37
N ALA A 97 11.39 35.21 -3.23
CA ALA A 97 12.19 35.93 -2.24
C ALA A 97 13.59 36.27 -2.74
N ILE A 98 14.25 35.35 -3.48
CA ILE A 98 15.54 35.62 -4.12
C ILE A 98 15.37 36.71 -5.19
N GLU A 99 14.37 36.62 -6.05
CA GLU A 99 14.05 37.62 -7.08
C GLU A 99 13.81 39.01 -6.46
N ALA A 100 13.02 39.09 -5.40
CA ALA A 100 12.78 40.33 -4.69
C ALA A 100 14.06 40.89 -4.01
N ARG A 101 14.97 40.01 -3.55
CA ARG A 101 16.28 40.42 -3.04
C ARG A 101 17.16 40.99 -4.16
N MET A 102 17.20 40.34 -5.32
CA MET A 102 17.93 40.84 -6.51
C MET A 102 17.47 42.24 -6.87
N ARG A 103 16.15 42.47 -7.00
CA ARG A 103 15.59 43.80 -7.34
C ARG A 103 15.92 44.89 -6.32
N ARG A 104 15.93 44.53 -5.01
CA ARG A 104 16.35 45.46 -3.96
C ARG A 104 17.83 45.84 -4.05
N LEU A 105 18.69 44.86 -4.35
CA LEU A 105 20.13 45.08 -4.51
C LEU A 105 20.42 45.88 -5.79
N GLU A 106 19.69 45.66 -6.87
CA GLU A 106 19.74 46.47 -8.09
C GLU A 106 19.40 47.95 -7.81
N ALA A 107 18.34 48.20 -7.03
CA ALA A 107 17.97 49.54 -6.64
C ALA A 107 19.05 50.21 -5.76
N ALA A 108 19.62 49.47 -4.77
CA ALA A 108 20.69 49.98 -3.93
C ALA A 108 21.96 50.32 -4.75
N MET A 109 22.33 49.52 -5.73
CA MET A 109 23.43 49.79 -6.63
C MET A 109 23.18 51.03 -7.51
N ALA A 110 21.94 51.22 -7.99
CA ALA A 110 21.51 52.41 -8.74
C ALA A 110 21.61 53.68 -7.89
N ASP A 111 21.39 53.58 -6.57
CA ASP A 111 21.54 54.65 -5.58
C ASP A 111 23.01 54.86 -5.15
N GLY A 112 23.98 54.12 -5.73
CA GLY A 112 25.43 54.28 -5.52
C GLY A 112 26.01 53.40 -4.42
N ASP A 113 25.31 52.42 -3.91
CA ASP A 113 25.84 51.47 -2.93
C ASP A 113 26.71 50.39 -3.63
N THR A 114 28.01 50.61 -3.65
CA THR A 114 28.99 49.67 -4.23
C THR A 114 29.14 48.38 -3.43
N THR A 115 28.72 48.35 -2.17
CA THR A 115 28.80 47.14 -1.31
C THR A 115 27.73 46.12 -1.63
N ALA A 116 26.69 46.54 -2.37
CA ALA A 116 25.59 45.66 -2.80
C ALA A 116 26.01 44.70 -3.95
N LEU A 117 27.12 44.94 -4.65
CA LEU A 117 27.52 44.18 -5.85
C LEU A 117 27.77 42.70 -5.56
N ASP A 118 28.54 42.38 -4.53
CA ASP A 118 28.85 41.00 -4.17
C ASP A 118 27.57 40.25 -3.73
N ALA A 119 26.75 40.91 -2.92
CA ALA A 119 25.45 40.34 -2.48
C ALA A 119 24.47 40.12 -3.65
N TYR A 120 24.55 40.97 -4.68
CA TYR A 120 23.78 40.82 -5.92
C TYR A 120 24.27 39.61 -6.74
N GLY A 121 25.61 39.48 -6.91
CA GLY A 121 26.23 38.34 -7.58
C GLY A 121 25.86 37.00 -6.93
N ASP A 122 25.88 36.94 -5.59
CA ASP A 122 25.41 35.76 -4.82
C ASP A 122 23.95 35.45 -5.06
N ALA A 123 23.09 36.48 -5.06
CA ALA A 123 21.66 36.31 -5.28
C ALA A 123 21.34 35.83 -6.72
N VAL A 124 22.02 36.40 -7.74
CA VAL A 124 21.90 35.95 -9.14
C VAL A 124 22.34 34.50 -9.26
N SER A 125 23.52 34.15 -8.73
CA SER A 125 24.02 32.76 -8.75
C SER A 125 23.05 31.78 -8.08
N ALA A 126 22.47 32.14 -6.94
CA ALA A 126 21.48 31.34 -6.27
C ALA A 126 20.19 31.19 -7.08
N PHE A 127 19.74 32.25 -7.76
CA PHE A 127 18.55 32.24 -8.62
C PHE A 127 18.76 31.38 -9.87
N GLU A 128 19.92 31.49 -10.52
CA GLU A 128 20.29 30.67 -11.68
C GLU A 128 20.43 29.19 -11.32
N LEU A 129 21.15 28.86 -10.24
CA LEU A 129 21.30 27.47 -9.77
C LEU A 129 19.96 26.79 -9.51
N ARG A 130 18.95 27.54 -9.09
CA ARG A 130 17.59 27.07 -8.86
C ARG A 130 16.70 27.18 -10.11
N GLY A 131 17.26 27.59 -11.26
CA GLY A 131 16.53 27.78 -12.51
C GLY A 131 15.39 28.80 -12.38
N GLY A 132 15.61 29.90 -11.64
CA GLY A 132 14.59 30.87 -11.32
C GLY A 132 13.93 31.49 -12.56
N TYR A 133 14.72 31.78 -13.62
CA TYR A 133 14.23 32.34 -14.88
C TYR A 133 13.22 31.45 -15.61
N ASP A 134 13.29 30.13 -15.43
CA ASP A 134 12.38 29.17 -16.07
C ASP A 134 11.20 28.75 -15.17
N ALA A 135 11.05 29.34 -13.98
CA ALA A 135 10.06 28.90 -12.99
C ALA A 135 8.62 28.92 -13.52
N ASP A 136 8.24 30.01 -14.20
CA ASP A 136 6.90 30.16 -14.77
C ASP A 136 6.68 29.20 -15.96
N ALA A 137 7.68 29.00 -16.80
CA ALA A 137 7.61 28.05 -17.92
C ALA A 137 7.51 26.60 -17.41
N ARG A 138 8.21 26.27 -16.32
CA ARG A 138 8.08 24.96 -15.66
C ARG A 138 6.70 24.77 -15.04
N LEU A 139 6.14 25.81 -14.43
CA LEU A 139 4.79 25.79 -13.89
C LEU A 139 3.75 25.49 -14.98
N GLU A 140 3.82 26.21 -16.12
CA GLU A 140 2.89 25.97 -17.23
C GLU A 140 3.02 24.53 -17.77
N ARG A 141 4.25 24.02 -17.91
CA ARG A 141 4.49 22.62 -18.30
C ARG A 141 3.91 21.64 -17.29
N ALA A 142 4.05 21.90 -15.99
CA ALA A 142 3.51 21.04 -14.94
C ALA A 142 1.97 21.08 -14.91
N LEU A 143 1.36 22.25 -15.02
CA LEU A 143 -0.09 22.40 -15.13
C LEU A 143 -0.64 21.66 -16.35
N HIS A 144 0.00 21.83 -17.50
CA HIS A 144 -0.41 21.15 -18.72
C HIS A 144 -0.25 19.61 -18.60
N GLY A 145 0.90 19.15 -18.10
CA GLY A 145 1.20 17.73 -17.92
C GLY A 145 0.26 17.03 -16.94
N LEU A 146 -0.23 17.76 -15.93
CA LEU A 146 -1.19 17.25 -14.95
C LEU A 146 -2.67 17.50 -15.35
N GLY A 147 -2.93 17.89 -16.60
CA GLY A 147 -4.29 18.06 -17.11
C GLY A 147 -5.01 19.32 -16.63
N LEU A 148 -4.28 20.35 -16.19
CA LEU A 148 -4.82 21.63 -15.73
C LEU A 148 -4.57 22.77 -16.76
N ARG A 149 -4.94 22.54 -18.02
CA ARG A 149 -4.64 23.46 -19.14
C ARG A 149 -5.31 24.83 -19.06
N ARG A 150 -6.37 25.00 -18.26
CA ARG A 150 -7.22 26.21 -18.21
C ARG A 150 -7.64 26.53 -16.77
N VAL A 151 -6.71 26.48 -15.82
CA VAL A 151 -7.03 26.95 -14.47
C VAL A 151 -6.96 28.46 -14.45
N ASP A 152 -8.09 29.10 -14.15
CA ASP A 152 -8.11 30.53 -13.85
C ASP A 152 -7.31 30.75 -12.56
N ARG A 153 -6.22 31.50 -12.65
CA ARG A 153 -5.33 31.76 -11.51
C ARG A 153 -6.01 32.62 -10.43
N ALA A 154 -7.05 33.37 -10.78
CA ALA A 154 -7.88 34.15 -9.86
C ALA A 154 -8.96 33.28 -9.17
N ALA A 155 -9.24 32.07 -9.69
CA ALA A 155 -10.23 31.19 -9.10
C ALA A 155 -9.81 30.78 -7.68
N THR A 156 -10.78 30.75 -6.76
CA THR A 156 -10.56 30.29 -5.39
C THR A 156 -10.53 28.75 -5.33
N LEU A 157 -9.82 28.20 -4.36
CA LEU A 157 -9.78 26.75 -4.13
C LEU A 157 -11.17 26.16 -3.87
N GLY A 158 -12.10 26.97 -3.32
CA GLY A 158 -13.49 26.55 -3.13
C GLY A 158 -14.23 26.25 -4.44
N ALA A 159 -13.85 26.91 -5.54
CA ALA A 159 -14.44 26.72 -6.87
C ALA A 159 -13.83 25.51 -7.62
N LEU A 160 -12.68 24.99 -7.20
CA LEU A 160 -12.01 23.85 -7.80
C LEU A 160 -12.50 22.54 -7.17
N SER A 161 -12.58 21.49 -7.98
CA SER A 161 -12.79 20.12 -7.49
C SER A 161 -11.62 19.65 -6.63
N GLY A 162 -11.82 18.64 -5.78
CA GLY A 162 -10.76 18.06 -4.96
C GLY A 162 -9.56 17.60 -5.78
N GLY A 163 -9.81 16.97 -6.93
CA GLY A 163 -8.76 16.52 -7.84
C GLY A 163 -7.99 17.68 -8.50
N GLU A 164 -8.67 18.76 -8.90
CA GLU A 164 -8.01 19.95 -9.45
C GLU A 164 -7.12 20.63 -8.40
N ARG A 165 -7.59 20.73 -7.14
CA ARG A 165 -6.80 21.26 -6.02
C ARG A 165 -5.53 20.45 -5.78
N ALA A 166 -5.65 19.12 -5.75
CA ALA A 166 -4.50 18.23 -5.55
C ALA A 166 -3.47 18.37 -6.69
N ARG A 167 -3.93 18.39 -7.95
CA ARG A 167 -3.08 18.57 -9.13
C ARG A 167 -2.42 19.94 -9.19
N LEU A 168 -3.12 21.01 -8.82
CA LEU A 168 -2.57 22.36 -8.74
C LEU A 168 -1.41 22.44 -7.73
N ARG A 169 -1.61 21.89 -6.54
CA ARG A 169 -0.58 21.84 -5.49
C ARG A 169 0.64 21.04 -5.96
N LEU A 170 0.42 19.88 -6.58
CA LEU A 170 1.49 19.07 -7.15
C LEU A 170 2.26 19.84 -8.22
N ALA A 171 1.57 20.50 -9.19
CA ALA A 171 2.18 21.32 -10.23
C ALA A 171 3.07 22.42 -9.64
N ALA A 172 2.56 23.14 -8.64
CA ALA A 172 3.27 24.23 -7.98
C ALA A 172 4.56 23.74 -7.26
N VAL A 173 4.49 22.64 -6.53
CA VAL A 173 5.66 22.05 -5.84
C VAL A 173 6.70 21.53 -6.85
N LEU A 174 6.26 20.90 -7.95
CA LEU A 174 7.18 20.42 -9.00
C LEU A 174 7.86 21.58 -9.74
N ALA A 175 7.14 22.68 -10.00
CA ALA A 175 7.69 23.87 -10.67
C ALA A 175 8.78 24.57 -9.85
N ALA A 176 8.71 24.51 -8.51
CA ALA A 176 9.71 25.06 -7.61
C ALA A 176 11.07 24.34 -7.67
N THR A 177 11.15 23.16 -8.26
CA THR A 177 12.36 22.33 -8.41
C THR A 177 13.25 22.28 -7.16
N PRO A 178 12.71 21.94 -5.98
CA PRO A 178 13.48 21.88 -4.75
C PRO A 178 14.56 20.81 -4.83
N GLU A 179 15.67 20.93 -4.11
CA GLU A 179 16.72 19.91 -4.07
C GLU A 179 16.21 18.59 -3.50
N VAL A 180 15.36 18.66 -2.46
CA VAL A 180 14.66 17.53 -1.86
C VAL A 180 13.17 17.67 -2.08
N LEU A 181 12.56 16.66 -2.67
CA LEU A 181 11.13 16.59 -2.95
C LEU A 181 10.51 15.42 -2.18
N LEU A 182 9.52 15.73 -1.33
CA LEU A 182 8.78 14.76 -0.54
C LEU A 182 7.31 14.78 -0.94
N LEU A 183 6.80 13.67 -1.42
CA LEU A 183 5.44 13.56 -1.97
C LEU A 183 4.64 12.49 -1.22
N ASP A 184 3.48 12.86 -0.69
CA ASP A 184 2.56 11.94 -0.05
C ASP A 184 1.38 11.63 -1.00
N GLU A 185 1.32 10.38 -1.50
CA GLU A 185 0.33 9.86 -2.43
C GLU A 185 0.07 10.78 -3.65
N PRO A 186 1.12 11.21 -4.40
CA PRO A 186 0.96 12.14 -5.51
C PRO A 186 0.20 11.55 -6.70
N THR A 187 0.01 10.25 -6.73
CA THR A 187 -0.70 9.51 -7.79
C THR A 187 -2.22 9.58 -7.67
N ASN A 188 -2.74 10.00 -6.51
CA ASN A 188 -4.17 10.12 -6.30
C ASN A 188 -4.76 11.23 -7.20
N HIS A 189 -5.93 10.98 -7.78
CA HIS A 189 -6.66 11.90 -8.67
C HIS A 189 -5.95 12.24 -10.00
N LEU A 190 -4.92 11.46 -10.39
CA LEU A 190 -4.30 11.56 -11.70
C LEU A 190 -4.94 10.57 -12.69
N ASP A 191 -5.20 11.05 -13.89
CA ASP A 191 -5.51 10.16 -15.01
C ASP A 191 -4.24 9.50 -15.56
N GLU A 192 -4.37 8.61 -16.52
CA GLU A 192 -3.25 7.85 -17.06
C GLU A 192 -2.19 8.73 -17.75
N SER A 193 -2.62 9.81 -18.38
CA SER A 193 -1.72 10.75 -19.06
C SER A 193 -0.91 11.58 -18.07
N ALA A 194 -1.56 12.13 -17.05
CA ALA A 194 -0.92 12.89 -15.98
C ALA A 194 0.03 12.02 -15.15
N LEU A 195 -0.35 10.75 -14.89
CA LEU A 195 0.51 9.82 -14.19
C LEU A 195 1.77 9.48 -14.99
N THR A 196 1.63 9.23 -16.29
CA THR A 196 2.78 8.97 -17.19
C THR A 196 3.71 10.17 -17.26
N TRP A 197 3.16 11.38 -17.33
CA TRP A 197 3.95 12.61 -17.28
C TRP A 197 4.69 12.76 -15.96
N LEU A 198 4.03 12.50 -14.81
CA LEU A 198 4.65 12.58 -13.49
C LEU A 198 5.79 11.55 -13.35
N GLU A 199 5.58 10.31 -13.79
CA GLU A 199 6.61 9.27 -13.79
C GLU A 199 7.87 9.74 -14.53
N GLU A 200 7.72 10.29 -15.73
CA GLU A 200 8.86 10.76 -16.54
C GLU A 200 9.52 11.99 -15.92
N HIS A 201 8.74 12.94 -15.41
CA HIS A 201 9.25 14.11 -14.70
C HIS A 201 10.12 13.73 -13.50
N LEU A 202 9.67 12.78 -12.66
CA LEU A 202 10.41 12.33 -11.48
C LEU A 202 11.64 11.50 -11.86
N ARG A 203 11.62 10.78 -12.97
CA ARG A 203 12.79 10.01 -13.47
C ARG A 203 13.90 10.89 -13.97
N THR A 204 13.57 11.98 -14.64
CA THR A 204 14.54 12.91 -15.26
C THR A 204 15.07 13.94 -14.27
N ARG A 205 14.42 14.11 -13.13
CA ARG A 205 14.81 15.04 -12.08
C ARG A 205 16.14 14.67 -11.43
N ARG A 206 17.02 15.65 -11.21
CA ARG A 206 18.36 15.45 -10.60
C ARG A 206 18.35 15.46 -9.05
N GLY A 207 17.35 16.04 -8.42
CA GLY A 207 17.24 16.14 -6.96
C GLY A 207 16.78 14.84 -6.29
N THR A 208 16.95 14.77 -4.97
CA THR A 208 16.44 13.65 -4.16
C THR A 208 14.92 13.68 -4.10
N THR A 209 14.30 12.53 -4.29
CA THR A 209 12.84 12.38 -4.25
C THR A 209 12.47 11.28 -3.27
N VAL A 210 11.55 11.58 -2.36
CA VAL A 210 10.92 10.59 -1.48
C VAL A 210 9.43 10.60 -1.77
N VAL A 211 8.87 9.45 -2.08
CA VAL A 211 7.47 9.34 -2.44
C VAL A 211 6.78 8.23 -1.68
N VAL A 212 5.69 8.56 -1.00
CA VAL A 212 4.74 7.58 -0.48
C VAL A 212 3.76 7.26 -1.60
N SER A 213 3.63 6.01 -2.01
CA SER A 213 2.63 5.60 -2.99
C SER A 213 2.26 4.12 -2.84
N HIS A 214 1.01 3.81 -3.16
CA HIS A 214 0.50 2.46 -3.30
C HIS A 214 0.57 1.95 -4.76
N GLY A 215 0.87 2.83 -5.71
CA GLY A 215 0.95 2.49 -7.13
C GLY A 215 2.20 1.67 -7.46
N ARG A 216 2.08 0.34 -7.51
CA ARG A 216 3.20 -0.58 -7.74
C ARG A 216 3.96 -0.28 -9.04
N ARG A 217 3.23 -0.05 -10.15
CA ARG A 217 3.85 0.31 -11.44
C ARG A 217 4.54 1.66 -11.41
N PHE A 218 3.99 2.62 -10.69
CA PHE A 218 4.63 3.91 -10.46
C PHE A 218 5.95 3.75 -9.68
N LEU A 219 5.93 2.96 -8.60
CA LEU A 219 7.13 2.65 -7.82
C LEU A 219 8.18 1.90 -8.66
N GLU A 220 7.76 0.93 -9.47
CA GLU A 220 8.63 0.20 -10.40
C GLU A 220 9.36 1.13 -11.37
N ARG A 221 8.66 2.15 -11.89
CA ARG A 221 9.22 3.08 -12.87
C ARG A 221 10.06 4.19 -12.26
N VAL A 222 9.72 4.65 -11.06
CA VAL A 222 10.31 5.86 -10.45
C VAL A 222 11.35 5.54 -9.39
N ALA A 223 11.07 4.59 -8.49
CA ALA A 223 11.89 4.34 -7.31
C ALA A 223 13.18 3.58 -7.63
N THR A 224 14.31 4.05 -7.10
CA THR A 224 15.60 3.35 -7.13
C THR A 224 15.86 2.55 -5.86
N SER A 225 15.18 2.89 -4.77
CA SER A 225 15.16 2.16 -3.50
C SER A 225 13.79 2.23 -2.86
N LEU A 226 13.51 1.33 -1.93
CA LEU A 226 12.26 1.29 -1.17
C LEU A 226 12.54 1.28 0.33
N LEU A 227 11.68 1.97 1.09
CA LEU A 227 11.57 1.90 2.54
C LEU A 227 10.22 1.30 2.89
N GLU A 228 10.22 0.12 3.48
CA GLU A 228 8.99 -0.53 3.96
C GLU A 228 8.78 -0.18 5.44
N VAL A 229 7.64 0.44 5.73
CA VAL A 229 7.21 0.75 7.09
C VAL A 229 6.31 -0.38 7.58
N ASP A 230 6.80 -1.12 8.57
CA ASP A 230 6.06 -2.20 9.23
C ASP A 230 5.19 -1.62 10.35
N GLY A 231 3.88 -1.60 10.15
CA GLY A 231 2.93 -1.04 11.11
C GLY A 231 2.70 -1.93 12.35
N ASP A 232 3.03 -3.21 12.27
CA ASP A 232 2.87 -4.15 13.40
C ASP A 232 4.09 -4.11 14.32
N ARG A 233 5.30 -3.98 13.74
CA ARG A 233 6.58 -3.88 14.47
C ARG A 233 7.04 -2.45 14.69
N HIS A 234 6.35 -1.46 14.12
CA HIS A 234 6.71 -0.04 14.15
C HIS A 234 8.13 0.23 13.61
N GLY A 235 8.62 -0.66 12.74
CA GLY A 235 9.97 -0.71 12.22
C GLY A 235 10.08 -0.20 10.78
N LEU A 236 11.32 -0.13 10.29
CA LEU A 236 11.64 0.29 8.94
C LEU A 236 12.66 -0.66 8.31
N VAL A 237 12.38 -1.13 7.09
CA VAL A 237 13.31 -1.94 6.32
C VAL A 237 13.61 -1.25 5.00
N ARG A 238 14.90 -1.19 4.63
CA ARG A 238 15.33 -0.61 3.36
C ARG A 238 15.70 -1.69 2.36
N TYR A 239 15.23 -1.53 1.13
CA TYR A 239 15.52 -2.38 -0.01
C TYR A 239 16.19 -1.57 -1.11
N GLY A 240 17.30 -2.07 -1.64
CA GLY A 240 17.96 -1.53 -2.82
C GLY A 240 17.37 -2.04 -4.13
N ASN A 241 17.88 -1.52 -5.25
CA ASN A 241 17.52 -1.98 -6.61
C ASN A 241 16.03 -1.82 -6.98
N GLY A 242 15.36 -0.80 -6.43
CA GLY A 242 13.99 -0.45 -6.76
C GLY A 242 12.97 -1.52 -6.39
N TYR A 243 11.83 -1.50 -7.08
CA TYR A 243 10.70 -2.39 -6.80
C TYR A 243 11.01 -3.87 -7.08
N ALA A 244 11.75 -4.16 -8.15
CA ALA A 244 12.16 -5.53 -8.47
C ALA A 244 13.11 -6.11 -7.41
N GLY A 245 14.05 -5.29 -6.92
CA GLY A 245 14.95 -5.67 -5.82
C GLY A 245 14.20 -5.94 -4.52
N TYR A 246 13.21 -5.12 -4.21
CA TYR A 246 12.30 -5.35 -3.08
C TYR A 246 11.62 -6.72 -3.14
N LEU A 247 11.01 -7.06 -4.29
CA LEU A 247 10.34 -8.36 -4.46
C LEU A 247 11.32 -9.52 -4.36
N ALA A 248 12.49 -9.42 -4.99
CA ALA A 248 13.53 -10.45 -4.96
C ALA A 248 14.05 -10.69 -3.53
N GLU A 249 14.31 -9.63 -2.78
CA GLU A 249 14.80 -9.75 -1.41
C GLU A 249 13.75 -10.29 -0.44
N ARG A 250 12.48 -9.90 -0.61
CA ARG A 250 11.35 -10.48 0.14
C ARG A 250 11.22 -11.97 -0.14
N ALA A 251 11.29 -12.39 -1.40
CA ALA A 251 11.27 -13.81 -1.78
C ALA A 251 12.44 -14.57 -1.17
N ALA A 252 13.67 -14.02 -1.25
CA ALA A 252 14.85 -14.62 -0.65
C ALA A 252 14.76 -14.69 0.90
N ALA A 253 14.24 -13.65 1.55
CA ALA A 253 14.01 -13.64 2.99
C ALA A 253 13.01 -14.73 3.42
N ARG A 254 11.92 -14.89 2.65
CA ARG A 254 10.95 -15.98 2.87
C ARG A 254 11.60 -17.35 2.73
N GLN A 255 12.39 -17.57 1.68
CA GLN A 255 13.10 -18.83 1.48
C GLN A 255 14.08 -19.13 2.64
N ARG A 256 14.84 -18.14 3.10
CA ARG A 256 15.72 -18.28 4.27
C ARG A 256 14.93 -18.61 5.54
N TRP A 257 13.73 -18.05 5.69
CA TRP A 257 12.86 -18.38 6.84
C TRP A 257 12.37 -19.82 6.78
N VAL A 258 11.84 -20.27 5.63
CA VAL A 258 11.45 -21.68 5.41
C VAL A 258 12.60 -22.61 5.77
N GLN A 259 13.78 -22.38 5.21
CA GLN A 259 14.96 -23.22 5.47
C GLN A 259 15.37 -23.25 6.96
N ARG A 260 15.26 -22.12 7.67
CA ARG A 260 15.55 -22.08 9.12
C ARG A 260 14.53 -22.86 9.91
N HIS A 261 13.25 -22.74 9.58
CA HIS A 261 12.18 -23.47 10.23
C HIS A 261 12.33 -24.98 10.00
N ASP A 262 12.60 -25.41 8.76
CA ASP A 262 12.77 -26.82 8.42
C ASP A 262 13.97 -27.43 9.14
N ARG A 263 15.12 -26.74 9.19
CA ARG A 263 16.30 -27.18 9.95
C ARG A 263 16.02 -27.29 11.45
N TRP A 264 15.31 -26.30 12.02
CA TRP A 264 14.93 -26.35 13.43
C TRP A 264 14.01 -27.55 13.71
N ARG A 265 13.02 -27.79 12.85
CA ARG A 265 12.11 -28.92 12.95
C ARG A 265 12.85 -30.24 12.85
N GLU A 266 13.72 -30.42 11.88
CA GLU A 266 14.56 -31.62 11.73
C GLU A 266 15.45 -31.83 12.94
N GLU A 267 16.01 -30.79 13.53
CA GLU A 267 16.84 -30.87 14.72
C GLU A 267 16.04 -31.29 15.96
N VAL A 268 14.83 -30.72 16.12
CA VAL A 268 13.88 -31.15 17.18
C VAL A 268 13.53 -32.63 17.03
N ASP A 269 13.12 -33.06 15.82
CA ASP A 269 12.71 -34.44 15.56
C ASP A 269 13.89 -35.42 15.78
N ARG A 270 15.08 -35.11 15.27
CA ARG A 270 16.29 -35.90 15.45
C ARG A 270 16.68 -36.02 16.94
N THR A 271 16.55 -34.90 17.69
CA THR A 271 16.85 -34.90 19.13
C THR A 271 15.84 -35.71 19.91
N ARG A 272 14.55 -35.63 19.58
CA ARG A 272 13.48 -36.48 20.18
C ARG A 272 13.70 -37.95 19.90
N GLU A 273 14.02 -38.31 18.66
CA GLU A 273 14.27 -39.69 18.27
C GLU A 273 15.51 -40.25 18.96
N SER A 274 16.60 -39.46 19.02
CA SER A 274 17.83 -39.85 19.74
C SER A 274 17.57 -40.08 21.22
N ALA A 275 16.79 -39.24 21.90
CA ALA A 275 16.39 -39.40 23.28
C ALA A 275 15.56 -40.70 23.48
N ALA A 276 14.57 -40.93 22.60
CA ALA A 276 13.69 -42.10 22.67
C ALA A 276 14.44 -43.41 22.41
N VAL A 277 15.33 -43.45 21.41
CA VAL A 277 16.16 -44.65 21.11
C VAL A 277 17.14 -44.95 22.27
N THR A 278 17.77 -43.91 22.83
CA THR A 278 18.69 -44.06 23.94
C THR A 278 17.97 -44.53 25.21
N ALA A 279 16.77 -44.00 25.50
CA ALA A 279 15.93 -44.42 26.62
C ALA A 279 15.52 -45.90 26.49
N ARG A 280 15.17 -46.39 25.29
CA ARG A 280 14.84 -47.81 25.05
C ARG A 280 16.02 -48.75 25.26
N ARG A 281 17.26 -48.29 25.03
CA ARG A 281 18.48 -49.10 25.25
C ARG A 281 18.88 -49.20 26.72
N VAL A 282 18.26 -48.46 27.62
CA VAL A 282 18.44 -48.53 29.07
C VAL A 282 17.70 -49.73 29.69
N ALA A 283 16.85 -50.45 28.95
CA ALA A 283 16.11 -51.60 29.43
C ALA A 283 17.03 -52.80 29.77
N PRO A 284 16.75 -53.55 30.86
CA PRO A 284 17.66 -54.52 31.41
C PRO A 284 17.68 -55.82 30.63
N GLY A 285 18.81 -56.51 30.60
CA GLY A 285 18.88 -57.92 30.20
C GLY A 285 20.03 -58.29 29.29
N ARG A 286 21.29 -58.16 29.75
CA ARG A 286 22.39 -58.99 29.21
C ARG A 286 22.61 -60.19 30.10
N PRO A 287 22.65 -61.40 29.55
CA PRO A 287 23.03 -62.61 30.36
C PRO A 287 24.47 -62.49 30.83
N MET A 288 24.71 -62.88 32.06
CA MET A 288 26.01 -62.92 32.70
C MET A 288 26.93 -63.94 32.00
N LYS A 289 28.13 -63.50 31.60
CA LYS A 289 29.11 -64.31 30.84
C LYS A 289 30.34 -64.53 31.71
N ASP A 290 30.51 -64.71 32.80
CA ASP A 290 31.55 -65.11 33.74
C ASP A 290 31.25 -64.70 35.18
N GLY A 291 31.62 -65.60 36.20
CA GLY A 291 31.20 -65.53 37.55
C GLY A 291 31.65 -64.37 38.47
N ASP A 292 32.20 -63.30 37.92
CA ASP A 292 32.59 -62.12 38.69
C ASP A 292 31.46 -61.03 38.71
N LYS A 293 30.62 -61.18 39.75
CA LYS A 293 29.47 -60.28 39.98
C LYS A 293 29.84 -58.81 40.25
N LEU A 294 31.03 -58.52 40.75
CA LEU A 294 31.44 -57.18 41.17
C LEU A 294 31.89 -56.38 39.98
N SER A 295 32.69 -56.88 39.06
CA SER A 295 33.14 -56.24 37.86
C SER A 295 31.98 -56.09 36.85
N TYR A 296 31.05 -57.04 36.77
CA TYR A 296 29.84 -56.99 35.98
C TYR A 296 28.89 -55.85 36.41
N ASN A 297 28.67 -55.75 37.75
CA ASN A 297 27.82 -54.67 38.28
C ASN A 297 28.45 -53.29 38.11
N GLN A 298 29.77 -53.13 38.26
CA GLN A 298 30.46 -51.86 38.03
C GLN A 298 30.48 -51.48 36.58
N ALA A 299 30.68 -52.37 35.63
CA ALA A 299 30.62 -52.14 34.23
C ALA A 299 29.17 -51.77 33.75
N GLY A 300 28.17 -52.50 34.30
CA GLY A 300 26.76 -52.20 34.05
C GLY A 300 26.32 -50.83 34.58
N ALA A 301 26.75 -50.49 35.81
CA ALA A 301 26.46 -49.18 36.40
C ALA A 301 27.08 -48.02 35.60
N ARG A 302 28.30 -48.15 35.11
CA ARG A 302 28.95 -47.12 34.23
C ARG A 302 28.23 -46.97 32.91
N VAL A 303 27.80 -48.05 32.26
CA VAL A 303 27.03 -47.99 31.02
C VAL A 303 25.68 -47.34 31.26
N GLN A 304 24.96 -47.72 32.33
CA GLN A 304 23.68 -47.07 32.69
C GLN A 304 23.84 -45.57 33.00
N GLN A 305 24.90 -45.20 33.72
CA GLN A 305 25.19 -43.81 34.05
C GLN A 305 25.53 -43.01 32.80
N SER A 306 26.29 -43.57 31.86
CA SER A 306 26.59 -42.95 30.55
C SER A 306 25.34 -42.80 29.71
N LEU A 307 24.45 -43.79 29.65
CA LEU A 307 23.19 -43.71 28.91
C LEU A 307 22.23 -42.68 29.54
N ALA A 308 22.10 -42.69 30.89
CA ALA A 308 21.29 -41.68 31.58
C ALA A 308 21.81 -40.24 31.38
N SER A 309 23.14 -40.07 31.33
CA SER A 309 23.75 -38.78 31.00
C SER A 309 23.43 -38.34 29.55
N ARG A 310 23.47 -39.25 28.58
CA ARG A 310 23.11 -38.97 27.19
C ARG A 310 21.65 -38.61 27.03
N VAL A 311 20.74 -39.27 27.74
CA VAL A 311 19.30 -38.93 27.73
C VAL A 311 19.09 -37.52 28.29
N ARG A 312 19.66 -37.22 29.47
CA ARG A 312 19.56 -35.89 30.06
C ARG A 312 20.10 -34.78 29.13
N ASN A 313 21.26 -35.01 28.52
CA ASN A 313 21.83 -34.05 27.59
C ASN A 313 20.95 -33.82 26.34
N ALA A 314 20.30 -34.91 25.84
CA ALA A 314 19.36 -34.80 24.73
C ALA A 314 18.07 -34.04 25.14
N GLU A 315 17.55 -34.29 26.34
CA GLU A 315 16.41 -33.60 26.92
C GLU A 315 16.71 -32.12 27.16
N GLU A 316 17.88 -31.78 27.72
CA GLU A 316 18.30 -30.39 27.87
C GLU A 316 18.45 -29.65 26.51
N ARG A 317 18.99 -30.35 25.50
CA ARG A 317 19.08 -29.79 24.15
C ARG A 317 17.70 -29.58 23.55
N LEU A 318 16.80 -30.54 23.70
CA LEU A 318 15.42 -30.42 23.24
C LEU A 318 14.71 -29.26 23.93
N ASN A 319 14.85 -29.12 25.24
CA ASN A 319 14.25 -28.03 26.00
C ASN A 319 14.78 -26.67 25.54
N ARG A 320 16.07 -26.54 25.22
CA ARG A 320 16.65 -25.33 24.64
C ARG A 320 16.06 -25.01 23.27
N LEU A 321 15.92 -26.00 22.39
CA LEU A 321 15.31 -25.83 21.06
C LEU A 321 13.83 -25.42 21.14
N LEU A 322 13.11 -25.96 22.14
CA LEU A 322 11.69 -25.64 22.35
C LEU A 322 11.48 -24.31 23.11
N ALA A 323 12.49 -23.82 23.84
CA ALA A 323 12.43 -22.52 24.52
C ALA A 323 12.58 -21.35 23.54
N ASP A 324 13.26 -21.55 22.40
CA ASP A 324 13.40 -20.55 21.32
C ASP A 324 12.95 -21.16 19.98
N PRO A 325 11.64 -21.35 19.79
CA PRO A 325 11.10 -21.98 18.60
C PRO A 325 11.18 -21.04 17.39
N VAL A 326 11.64 -21.56 16.26
CA VAL A 326 11.52 -20.85 14.99
C VAL A 326 10.07 -20.94 14.52
N ALA A 327 9.37 -19.82 14.49
CA ALA A 327 7.99 -19.76 14.02
C ALA A 327 7.86 -20.29 12.58
N ALA A 328 6.80 -21.00 12.29
CA ALA A 328 6.50 -21.44 10.93
C ALA A 328 6.31 -20.22 10.00
N PRO A 329 6.86 -20.26 8.78
CA PRO A 329 6.54 -19.23 7.78
C PRO A 329 5.04 -19.28 7.47
N PRO A 330 4.40 -18.11 7.22
CA PRO A 330 2.99 -18.08 6.85
C PRO A 330 2.71 -18.92 5.61
N ASP A 331 1.56 -19.57 5.57
CA ASP A 331 1.12 -20.27 4.37
C ASP A 331 0.84 -19.26 3.24
N PRO A 332 1.19 -19.60 1.98
CA PRO A 332 0.84 -18.76 0.84
C PRO A 332 -0.69 -18.65 0.72
N LEU A 333 -1.19 -17.46 0.35
CA LEU A 333 -2.60 -17.26 0.09
C LEU A 333 -3.09 -18.26 -0.99
N ARG A 334 -4.18 -18.96 -0.69
CA ARG A 334 -4.83 -19.87 -1.63
C ARG A 334 -6.34 -19.78 -1.46
N PHE A 335 -7.05 -19.60 -2.56
CA PHE A 335 -8.50 -19.70 -2.53
C PHE A 335 -8.93 -21.16 -2.64
N THR A 336 -9.78 -21.57 -1.73
CA THR A 336 -10.35 -22.94 -1.76
C THR A 336 -11.50 -22.95 -2.74
N PRO A 337 -11.41 -23.73 -3.85
CA PRO A 337 -12.50 -23.85 -4.80
C PRO A 337 -13.70 -24.53 -4.16
N GLY A 338 -14.91 -24.06 -4.47
CA GLY A 338 -16.14 -24.70 -4.08
C GLY A 338 -16.40 -25.98 -4.93
N LEU A 339 -17.44 -26.71 -4.57
CA LEU A 339 -17.78 -27.99 -5.23
C LEU A 339 -18.09 -27.85 -6.74
N ARG A 340 -18.46 -26.65 -7.18
CA ARG A 340 -18.79 -26.35 -8.58
C ARG A 340 -17.71 -25.55 -9.32
N ALA A 341 -16.62 -25.21 -8.64
CA ALA A 341 -15.52 -24.48 -9.25
C ALA A 341 -14.87 -25.35 -10.35
N GLY A 342 -14.76 -24.80 -11.54
CA GLY A 342 -14.18 -25.52 -12.69
C GLY A 342 -15.01 -26.68 -13.25
N GLN A 343 -16.17 -27.00 -12.68
CA GLN A 343 -17.07 -28.02 -13.18
C GLN A 343 -18.15 -27.39 -14.06
N GLY A 344 -17.94 -27.43 -15.36
CA GLY A 344 -19.00 -27.22 -16.31
C GLY A 344 -18.77 -26.15 -17.37
N THR A 345 -19.37 -26.38 -18.52
CA THR A 345 -19.49 -25.48 -19.67
C THR A 345 -20.62 -24.46 -19.52
N GLY A 346 -21.15 -24.28 -18.29
CA GLY A 346 -22.32 -23.46 -18.01
C GLY A 346 -22.01 -22.03 -17.58
N THR A 347 -23.06 -21.24 -17.44
CA THR A 347 -23.00 -19.86 -16.91
C THR A 347 -22.86 -19.89 -15.39
N ALA A 348 -21.88 -19.17 -14.84
CA ALA A 348 -21.69 -18.98 -13.41
C ALA A 348 -22.53 -17.80 -12.89
N LEU A 349 -22.52 -16.69 -13.64
CA LEU A 349 -23.30 -15.48 -13.35
C LEU A 349 -24.00 -15.00 -14.62
N ASP A 350 -25.25 -14.66 -14.50
CA ASP A 350 -26.05 -14.05 -15.57
C ASP A 350 -26.83 -12.87 -15.02
N ALA A 351 -26.55 -11.70 -15.55
CA ALA A 351 -27.23 -10.46 -15.22
C ALA A 351 -27.90 -9.93 -16.49
N ALA A 352 -29.24 -9.89 -16.49
CA ALA A 352 -30.02 -9.45 -17.63
C ALA A 352 -30.75 -8.14 -17.34
N GLY A 353 -30.44 -7.10 -18.12
CA GLY A 353 -31.05 -5.77 -18.03
C GLY A 353 -30.87 -5.10 -16.66
N VAL A 354 -29.82 -5.44 -15.91
CA VAL A 354 -29.60 -4.96 -14.54
C VAL A 354 -29.31 -3.48 -14.52
N SER A 355 -30.08 -2.71 -13.74
CA SER A 355 -29.83 -1.28 -13.54
C SER A 355 -30.15 -0.84 -12.11
N VAL A 356 -29.46 0.22 -11.66
CA VAL A 356 -29.70 0.89 -10.37
C VAL A 356 -29.76 2.40 -10.63
N ALA A 357 -30.88 3.01 -10.29
CA ALA A 357 -31.14 4.42 -10.59
C ALA A 357 -30.04 5.35 -10.06
N GLY A 358 -29.50 6.18 -10.95
CA GLY A 358 -28.44 7.14 -10.66
C GLY A 358 -27.06 6.51 -10.32
N ARG A 359 -26.89 5.18 -10.44
CA ARG A 359 -25.64 4.47 -10.07
C ARG A 359 -25.14 3.48 -11.11
N LEU A 360 -26.04 2.81 -11.82
CA LEU A 360 -25.70 1.79 -12.81
C LEU A 360 -26.71 1.82 -13.96
N ASP A 361 -26.23 2.07 -15.16
CA ASP A 361 -27.04 1.99 -16.38
C ASP A 361 -27.40 0.54 -16.69
N PRO A 362 -28.47 0.29 -17.47
CA PRO A 362 -28.87 -1.06 -17.86
C PRO A 362 -27.70 -1.82 -18.49
N ILE A 363 -27.37 -2.96 -17.92
CA ILE A 363 -26.27 -3.81 -18.40
C ILE A 363 -26.68 -5.27 -18.47
N ASP A 364 -26.22 -5.94 -19.52
CA ASP A 364 -26.24 -7.39 -19.66
C ASP A 364 -24.83 -7.93 -19.46
N LEU A 365 -24.66 -8.90 -18.57
CA LEU A 365 -23.38 -9.51 -18.26
C LEU A 365 -23.55 -11.01 -18.01
N THR A 366 -22.94 -11.80 -18.86
CA THR A 366 -22.86 -13.26 -18.68
C THR A 366 -21.40 -13.65 -18.43
N VAL A 367 -21.13 -14.37 -17.33
CA VAL A 367 -19.81 -14.89 -16.99
C VAL A 367 -19.88 -16.40 -16.90
N ARG A 368 -18.99 -17.08 -17.63
CA ARG A 368 -18.95 -18.54 -17.69
C ARG A 368 -18.23 -19.13 -16.48
N ALA A 369 -18.53 -20.37 -16.15
CA ALA A 369 -17.81 -21.11 -15.11
C ALA A 369 -16.33 -21.21 -15.44
N GLY A 370 -15.46 -20.88 -14.49
CA GLY A 370 -14.01 -20.83 -14.67
C GLY A 370 -13.48 -19.61 -15.44
N GLU A 371 -14.35 -18.70 -15.85
CA GLU A 371 -13.92 -17.47 -16.53
C GLU A 371 -13.36 -16.45 -15.52
N HIS A 372 -12.24 -15.81 -15.88
CA HIS A 372 -11.65 -14.69 -15.17
C HIS A 372 -11.93 -13.41 -15.94
N LEU A 373 -12.77 -12.53 -15.38
CA LEU A 373 -13.22 -11.28 -16.00
C LEU A 373 -12.71 -10.07 -15.22
N LEU A 374 -12.03 -9.16 -15.90
CA LEU A 374 -11.65 -7.84 -15.39
C LEU A 374 -12.63 -6.78 -15.91
N ILE A 375 -13.29 -6.08 -14.99
CA ILE A 375 -14.16 -4.94 -15.28
C ILE A 375 -13.35 -3.66 -15.10
N THR A 376 -13.32 -2.83 -16.14
CA THR A 376 -12.68 -1.51 -16.16
C THR A 376 -13.73 -0.44 -16.46
N GLY A 377 -13.36 0.84 -16.32
CA GLY A 377 -14.25 1.97 -16.61
C GLY A 377 -13.95 3.16 -15.70
N ASP A 378 -14.51 4.32 -16.03
CA ASP A 378 -14.31 5.57 -15.31
C ASP A 378 -14.81 5.51 -13.86
N ASN A 379 -14.34 6.44 -13.03
CA ASN A 379 -14.89 6.60 -11.69
C ASN A 379 -16.34 7.04 -11.78
N GLY A 380 -17.21 6.37 -11.01
CA GLY A 380 -18.65 6.61 -11.07
C GLY A 380 -19.39 5.81 -12.15
N ALA A 381 -18.71 4.99 -12.98
CA ALA A 381 -19.36 4.15 -14.00
C ALA A 381 -20.26 3.01 -13.43
N GLY A 382 -20.36 2.85 -12.11
CA GLY A 382 -21.20 1.86 -11.48
C GLY A 382 -20.54 0.50 -11.19
N LYS A 383 -19.20 0.39 -11.29
CA LYS A 383 -18.45 -0.88 -11.11
C LYS A 383 -18.74 -1.55 -9.75
N THR A 384 -18.57 -0.81 -8.65
CA THR A 384 -18.88 -1.27 -7.28
C THR A 384 -20.35 -1.64 -7.14
N THR A 385 -21.27 -0.84 -7.73
CA THR A 385 -22.70 -1.11 -7.71
C THR A 385 -23.01 -2.42 -8.42
N LEU A 386 -22.42 -2.67 -9.59
CA LEU A 386 -22.57 -3.92 -10.32
C LEU A 386 -22.09 -5.13 -9.48
N LEU A 387 -20.88 -5.04 -8.88
CA LEU A 387 -20.38 -6.15 -8.05
C LEU A 387 -21.29 -6.43 -6.85
N ARG A 388 -21.83 -5.39 -6.18
CA ARG A 388 -22.78 -5.56 -5.06
C ARG A 388 -24.10 -6.19 -5.49
N VAL A 389 -24.58 -5.87 -6.70
CA VAL A 389 -25.77 -6.51 -7.27
C VAL A 389 -25.48 -7.98 -7.59
N LEU A 390 -24.32 -8.28 -8.20
CA LEU A 390 -23.91 -9.67 -8.48
C LEU A 390 -23.70 -10.49 -7.21
N ALA A 391 -23.24 -9.85 -6.12
CA ALA A 391 -23.06 -10.48 -4.80
C ALA A 391 -24.40 -10.69 -4.05
N GLY A 392 -25.52 -10.11 -4.53
CA GLY A 392 -26.80 -10.13 -3.85
C GLY A 392 -26.91 -9.18 -2.65
N GLU A 393 -25.94 -8.27 -2.46
CA GLU A 393 -25.98 -7.25 -1.40
C GLU A 393 -26.86 -6.05 -1.75
N LEU A 394 -27.12 -5.84 -3.04
CA LEU A 394 -27.96 -4.77 -3.54
C LEU A 394 -28.97 -5.34 -4.53
N THR A 395 -30.27 -5.08 -4.29
CA THR A 395 -31.32 -5.44 -5.24
C THR A 395 -31.33 -4.42 -6.39
N PRO A 396 -31.31 -4.85 -7.65
CA PRO A 396 -31.40 -3.92 -8.78
C PRO A 396 -32.82 -3.35 -8.91
N ASP A 397 -32.95 -2.13 -9.42
CA ASP A 397 -34.25 -1.51 -9.68
C ASP A 397 -34.95 -2.14 -10.90
N ARG A 398 -34.14 -2.62 -11.87
CA ARG A 398 -34.62 -3.36 -13.05
C ARG A 398 -33.68 -4.49 -13.37
N GLY A 399 -34.21 -5.48 -14.07
CA GLY A 399 -33.47 -6.67 -14.44
C GLY A 399 -33.39 -7.70 -13.32
N HIS A 400 -32.60 -8.73 -13.53
CA HIS A 400 -32.37 -9.77 -12.54
C HIS A 400 -30.97 -10.37 -12.68
N VAL A 401 -30.50 -10.98 -11.59
CA VAL A 401 -29.23 -11.71 -11.54
C VAL A 401 -29.49 -13.16 -11.16
N VAL A 402 -28.90 -14.08 -11.91
CA VAL A 402 -28.87 -15.50 -11.58
C VAL A 402 -27.41 -15.90 -11.33
N GLY A 403 -27.09 -16.24 -10.09
CA GLY A 403 -25.78 -16.77 -9.70
C GLY A 403 -25.87 -18.26 -9.37
N ARG A 404 -24.85 -19.03 -9.78
CA ARG A 404 -24.75 -20.46 -9.46
C ARG A 404 -23.53 -20.72 -8.60
N GLY A 405 -23.73 -21.44 -7.49
CA GLY A 405 -22.64 -21.77 -6.57
C GLY A 405 -22.47 -20.77 -5.43
N ARG A 406 -21.38 -20.92 -4.70
CA ARG A 406 -21.04 -20.06 -3.55
C ARG A 406 -20.28 -18.83 -4.04
N ILE A 407 -20.82 -17.66 -3.75
CA ILE A 407 -20.19 -16.39 -4.11
C ILE A 407 -19.38 -15.89 -2.91
N GLY A 408 -18.09 -15.68 -3.13
CA GLY A 408 -17.20 -14.95 -2.22
C GLY A 408 -17.09 -13.50 -2.69
N PHE A 409 -17.38 -12.54 -1.84
CA PHE A 409 -17.32 -11.11 -2.18
C PHE A 409 -16.34 -10.37 -1.28
N LEU A 410 -15.44 -9.63 -1.89
CA LEU A 410 -14.52 -8.69 -1.24
C LEU A 410 -14.88 -7.27 -1.68
N PRO A 411 -15.59 -6.48 -0.85
CA PRO A 411 -15.90 -5.09 -1.16
C PRO A 411 -14.68 -4.19 -1.03
N GLN A 412 -14.71 -3.05 -1.70
CA GLN A 412 -13.67 -2.01 -1.64
C GLN A 412 -13.46 -1.54 -0.20
N ASP A 413 -14.53 -1.26 0.54
CA ASP A 413 -14.53 -0.87 1.94
C ASP A 413 -15.27 -1.93 2.77
N PRO A 414 -14.56 -2.92 3.34
CA PRO A 414 -15.19 -3.93 4.18
C PRO A 414 -15.85 -3.29 5.41
N VAL A 415 -17.14 -3.50 5.55
CA VAL A 415 -17.87 -3.07 6.75
C VAL A 415 -17.41 -3.92 7.93
N PRO A 416 -16.81 -3.32 8.96
CA PRO A 416 -16.52 -4.07 10.16
C PRO A 416 -17.82 -4.54 10.78
N GLY A 417 -17.82 -5.71 11.43
CA GLY A 417 -18.94 -6.17 12.22
C GLY A 417 -19.30 -5.24 13.37
N SER A 418 -19.87 -5.77 14.45
CA SER A 418 -20.13 -4.99 15.66
C SER A 418 -18.84 -4.30 16.13
N ALA A 419 -18.92 -3.02 16.51
CA ALA A 419 -17.75 -2.22 16.91
C ALA A 419 -16.95 -2.84 18.09
N GLN A 420 -17.61 -3.64 18.93
CA GLN A 420 -17.03 -4.30 20.10
C GLN A 420 -16.51 -5.71 19.81
N GLU A 421 -16.86 -6.28 18.66
CA GLU A 421 -16.43 -7.63 18.27
C GLU A 421 -14.90 -7.67 18.07
N THR A 422 -14.25 -8.70 18.61
CA THR A 422 -12.83 -8.89 18.44
C THR A 422 -12.50 -9.34 17.01
N LEU A 423 -11.26 -9.10 16.57
CA LEU A 423 -10.76 -9.54 15.26
C LEU A 423 -10.99 -11.04 15.06
N LEU A 424 -10.68 -11.88 16.07
CA LEU A 424 -10.89 -13.33 16.01
C LEU A 424 -12.37 -13.68 15.88
N ALA A 425 -13.25 -13.07 16.66
CA ALA A 425 -14.69 -13.33 16.58
C ALA A 425 -15.26 -12.92 15.21
N ALA A 426 -14.81 -11.77 14.66
CA ALA A 426 -15.20 -11.32 13.33
C ALA A 426 -14.70 -12.28 12.22
N TYR A 427 -13.48 -12.81 12.35
CA TYR A 427 -12.97 -13.83 11.44
C TYR A 427 -13.80 -15.12 11.51
N ALA A 428 -14.03 -15.64 12.71
CA ALA A 428 -14.73 -16.90 12.96
C ALA A 428 -16.21 -16.88 12.57
N ARG A 429 -16.82 -15.71 12.42
CA ARG A 429 -18.25 -15.58 12.13
C ARG A 429 -18.68 -16.41 10.90
N GLY A 430 -19.52 -17.42 11.13
CA GLY A 430 -20.01 -18.34 10.11
C GLY A 430 -19.00 -19.41 9.66
N LEU A 431 -17.91 -19.60 10.42
CA LEU A 431 -17.06 -20.77 10.35
C LEU A 431 -17.48 -21.74 11.45
N THR A 432 -17.33 -23.04 11.19
CA THR A 432 -17.53 -24.11 12.19
C THR A 432 -16.18 -24.47 12.82
N GLY A 433 -16.16 -24.74 14.13
CA GLY A 433 -14.97 -25.09 14.90
C GLY A 433 -14.81 -24.27 16.17
N GLU A 434 -13.80 -24.60 16.97
CA GLU A 434 -13.51 -23.95 18.23
C GLU A 434 -12.68 -22.65 18.02
N PRO A 435 -12.76 -21.68 18.95
CA PRO A 435 -12.01 -20.43 18.84
C PRO A 435 -10.49 -20.60 18.65
N GLU A 436 -9.91 -21.60 19.31
CA GLU A 436 -8.48 -21.94 19.21
C GLU A 436 -8.11 -22.37 17.80
N GLU A 437 -8.91 -23.21 17.16
CA GLU A 437 -8.70 -23.65 15.77
C GLU A 437 -8.79 -22.46 14.80
N HIS A 438 -9.73 -21.56 15.03
CA HIS A 438 -9.87 -20.33 14.24
C HIS A 438 -8.67 -19.40 14.42
N ALA A 439 -8.14 -19.30 15.65
CA ALA A 439 -6.94 -18.52 15.93
C ALA A 439 -5.73 -19.10 15.20
N GLU A 440 -5.52 -20.42 15.26
CA GLU A 440 -4.42 -21.08 14.57
C GLU A 440 -4.51 -20.92 13.04
N ARG A 441 -5.69 -21.12 12.44
CA ARG A 441 -5.91 -20.91 11.01
C ARG A 441 -5.62 -19.47 10.59
N LEU A 442 -6.11 -18.50 11.37
CA LEU A 442 -5.88 -17.08 11.05
C LEU A 442 -4.40 -16.69 11.15
N LEU A 443 -3.70 -17.23 12.18
CA LEU A 443 -2.27 -17.02 12.35
C LEU A 443 -1.44 -17.71 11.24
N ALA A 444 -1.85 -18.89 10.79
CA ALA A 444 -1.20 -19.61 9.69
C ALA A 444 -1.23 -18.82 8.38
N LEU A 445 -2.26 -18.00 8.13
CA LEU A 445 -2.31 -17.10 6.99
C LEU A 445 -1.25 -15.98 7.05
N GLY A 446 -0.65 -15.70 8.22
CA GLY A 446 0.37 -14.67 8.40
C GLY A 446 -0.14 -13.24 8.19
N LEU A 447 -1.46 -13.04 8.17
CA LEU A 447 -2.08 -11.74 7.97
C LEU A 447 -2.19 -10.95 9.27
N PHE A 448 -2.08 -11.62 10.42
CA PHE A 448 -2.18 -11.01 11.74
C PHE A 448 -1.26 -11.71 12.75
N ASP A 449 -0.77 -10.92 13.72
CA ASP A 449 -0.05 -11.45 14.88
C ASP A 449 -1.01 -11.84 16.01
N ARG A 450 -0.58 -12.76 16.89
CA ARG A 450 -1.40 -13.24 18.01
C ARG A 450 -1.90 -12.12 18.92
N ALA A 451 -1.12 -11.08 19.15
CA ALA A 451 -1.50 -9.92 19.96
C ALA A 451 -2.70 -9.13 19.39
N ARG A 452 -2.98 -9.26 18.09
CA ARG A 452 -4.09 -8.56 17.41
C ARG A 452 -5.42 -9.29 17.51
N LEU A 453 -5.45 -10.58 17.83
CA LEU A 453 -6.66 -11.40 17.82
C LEU A 453 -7.76 -10.87 18.75
N SER A 454 -7.39 -10.24 19.86
CA SER A 454 -8.31 -9.67 20.86
C SER A 454 -8.69 -8.20 20.60
N VAL A 455 -8.10 -7.57 19.56
CA VAL A 455 -8.37 -6.15 19.27
C VAL A 455 -9.78 -6.00 18.71
N PRO A 456 -10.58 -5.04 19.22
CA PRO A 456 -11.90 -4.73 18.65
C PRO A 456 -11.80 -4.27 17.19
N VAL A 457 -12.71 -4.74 16.33
CA VAL A 457 -12.72 -4.42 14.89
C VAL A 457 -12.80 -2.92 14.63
N ALA A 458 -13.49 -2.16 15.50
CA ALA A 458 -13.54 -0.70 15.41
C ALA A 458 -12.17 -0.02 15.50
N ARG A 459 -11.19 -0.65 16.15
CA ARG A 459 -9.83 -0.13 16.30
C ARG A 459 -8.88 -0.53 15.18
N LEU A 460 -9.33 -1.36 14.25
CA LEU A 460 -8.52 -1.77 13.12
C LEU A 460 -8.37 -0.64 12.11
N SER A 461 -7.17 -0.50 11.54
CA SER A 461 -6.94 0.38 10.40
C SER A 461 -7.68 -0.12 9.16
N THR A 462 -7.85 0.72 8.13
CA THR A 462 -8.49 0.31 6.86
C THR A 462 -7.75 -0.89 6.24
N GLY A 463 -6.41 -0.88 6.22
CA GLY A 463 -5.62 -2.01 5.72
C GLY A 463 -5.81 -3.29 6.54
N GLN A 464 -5.92 -3.20 7.87
CA GLN A 464 -6.20 -4.35 8.73
C GLN A 464 -7.63 -4.89 8.51
N ARG A 465 -8.60 -4.03 8.27
CA ARG A 465 -9.96 -4.46 7.88
C ARG A 465 -9.98 -5.17 6.53
N GLN A 466 -9.20 -4.68 5.57
CA GLN A 466 -9.05 -5.33 4.27
C GLN A 466 -8.37 -6.72 4.41
N ARG A 467 -7.32 -6.84 5.23
CA ARG A 467 -6.69 -8.12 5.54
C ARG A 467 -7.66 -9.09 6.22
N LEU A 468 -8.51 -8.61 7.13
CA LEU A 468 -9.53 -9.45 7.78
C LEU A 468 -10.58 -9.96 6.77
N ALA A 469 -11.04 -9.09 5.87
CA ALA A 469 -11.97 -9.48 4.82
C ALA A 469 -11.34 -10.50 3.86
N LEU A 470 -10.07 -10.30 3.50
CA LEU A 470 -9.30 -11.25 2.68
C LEU A 470 -9.12 -12.58 3.40
N ALA A 471 -8.74 -12.57 4.70
CA ALA A 471 -8.62 -13.79 5.50
C ALA A 471 -9.92 -14.61 5.52
N ARG A 472 -11.06 -13.94 5.69
CA ARG A 472 -12.37 -14.57 5.67
C ARG A 472 -12.71 -15.15 4.30
N LEU A 473 -12.35 -14.45 3.23
CA LEU A 473 -12.59 -14.90 1.86
C LEU A 473 -11.76 -16.16 1.53
N VAL A 474 -10.47 -16.16 1.87
CA VAL A 474 -9.56 -17.28 1.63
C VAL A 474 -9.95 -18.53 2.45
N SER A 475 -10.49 -18.32 3.66
CA SER A 475 -10.87 -19.41 4.56
C SER A 475 -12.21 -20.09 4.22
N ARG A 476 -12.89 -19.65 3.18
CA ARG A 476 -14.19 -20.18 2.74
C ARG A 476 -14.12 -20.69 1.31
N PRO A 477 -14.66 -21.89 1.03
CA PRO A 477 -14.77 -22.35 -0.34
C PRO A 477 -15.73 -21.47 -1.13
N ALA A 478 -15.31 -21.04 -2.33
CA ALA A 478 -16.09 -20.25 -3.25
C ALA A 478 -16.04 -20.85 -4.66
N ASP A 479 -17.15 -20.77 -5.40
CA ASP A 479 -17.23 -21.11 -6.82
C ASP A 479 -16.99 -19.88 -7.70
N VAL A 480 -17.41 -18.70 -7.18
CA VAL A 480 -17.29 -17.39 -7.82
C VAL A 480 -16.66 -16.41 -6.83
N LEU A 481 -15.64 -15.71 -7.23
CA LEU A 481 -15.01 -14.60 -6.50
C LEU A 481 -15.37 -13.28 -7.16
N LEU A 482 -15.96 -12.37 -6.38
CA LEU A 482 -16.23 -10.98 -6.78
C LEU A 482 -15.33 -10.08 -5.95
N LEU A 483 -14.45 -9.31 -6.61
CA LEU A 483 -13.40 -8.56 -5.94
C LEU A 483 -13.43 -7.10 -6.40
N ASP A 484 -13.66 -6.17 -5.46
CA ASP A 484 -13.69 -4.74 -5.72
C ASP A 484 -12.43 -4.07 -5.18
N GLU A 485 -11.54 -3.66 -6.07
CA GLU A 485 -10.24 -3.03 -5.75
C GLU A 485 -9.43 -3.80 -4.67
N PRO A 486 -9.22 -5.12 -4.84
CA PRO A 486 -8.69 -5.96 -3.76
C PRO A 486 -7.24 -5.66 -3.39
N THR A 487 -6.48 -4.99 -4.24
CA THR A 487 -5.08 -4.60 -3.99
C THR A 487 -4.93 -3.29 -3.22
N ASN A 488 -6.02 -2.51 -3.12
CA ASN A 488 -6.01 -1.25 -2.38
C ASN A 488 -5.73 -1.52 -0.90
N HIS A 489 -4.89 -0.68 -0.30
CA HIS A 489 -4.52 -0.74 1.12
C HIS A 489 -3.69 -1.97 1.54
N LEU A 490 -3.33 -2.86 0.62
CA LEU A 490 -2.41 -3.96 0.86
C LEU A 490 -0.96 -3.51 0.67
N SER A 491 -0.03 -4.19 1.34
CA SER A 491 1.38 -4.01 1.02
C SER A 491 1.68 -4.56 -0.38
N PRO A 492 2.69 -4.03 -1.09
CA PRO A 492 3.03 -4.53 -2.43
C PRO A 492 3.27 -6.05 -2.48
N ALA A 493 3.89 -6.61 -1.44
CA ALA A 493 4.14 -8.06 -1.36
C ALA A 493 2.84 -8.87 -1.25
N LEU A 494 1.90 -8.43 -0.40
CA LEU A 494 0.63 -9.10 -0.22
C LEU A 494 -0.25 -8.99 -1.49
N ALA A 495 -0.15 -7.87 -2.20
CA ALA A 495 -0.84 -7.69 -3.48
C ALA A 495 -0.31 -8.66 -4.56
N GLU A 496 1.01 -8.89 -4.63
CA GLU A 496 1.62 -9.89 -5.54
C GLU A 496 1.17 -11.32 -5.17
N GLU A 497 1.12 -11.62 -3.88
CA GLU A 497 0.67 -12.93 -3.39
C GLU A 497 -0.81 -13.17 -3.72
N LEU A 498 -1.66 -12.15 -3.56
CA LEU A 498 -3.06 -12.18 -3.95
C LEU A 498 -3.22 -12.41 -5.48
N GLU A 499 -2.44 -11.72 -6.31
CA GLU A 499 -2.46 -11.93 -7.76
C GLU A 499 -2.11 -13.37 -8.14
N THR A 500 -1.08 -13.94 -7.48
CA THR A 500 -0.69 -15.34 -7.71
C THR A 500 -1.83 -16.28 -7.30
N ALA A 501 -2.43 -16.07 -6.13
CA ALA A 501 -3.56 -16.88 -5.66
C ALA A 501 -4.79 -16.80 -6.58
N LEU A 502 -5.05 -15.63 -7.17
CA LEU A 502 -6.13 -15.44 -8.14
C LEU A 502 -5.84 -16.15 -9.48
N ALA A 503 -4.58 -16.11 -9.93
CA ALA A 503 -4.19 -16.79 -11.16
C ALA A 503 -4.31 -18.32 -11.05
N ASP A 504 -4.05 -18.88 -9.86
CA ASP A 504 -4.13 -20.31 -9.56
C ASP A 504 -5.56 -20.78 -9.23
N PHE A 505 -6.51 -19.86 -9.05
CA PHE A 505 -7.87 -20.21 -8.68
C PHE A 505 -8.65 -20.82 -9.85
N ALA A 506 -9.14 -22.04 -9.68
CA ALA A 506 -9.86 -22.77 -10.73
C ALA A 506 -11.33 -22.33 -10.91
N GLY A 507 -11.86 -21.49 -10.00
CA GLY A 507 -13.23 -20.97 -10.06
C GLY A 507 -13.37 -19.74 -10.95
N THR A 508 -14.54 -19.14 -10.92
CA THR A 508 -14.87 -17.92 -11.68
C THR A 508 -14.41 -16.70 -10.90
N VAL A 509 -13.78 -15.74 -11.56
CA VAL A 509 -13.34 -14.46 -10.96
C VAL A 509 -13.93 -13.28 -11.71
N VAL A 510 -14.58 -12.37 -10.99
CA VAL A 510 -14.95 -11.04 -11.50
C VAL A 510 -14.22 -10.00 -10.66
N LEU A 511 -13.33 -9.28 -11.30
CA LEU A 511 -12.42 -8.33 -10.65
C LEU A 511 -12.66 -6.92 -11.16
N VAL A 512 -12.77 -5.97 -10.25
CA VAL A 512 -12.66 -4.54 -10.54
C VAL A 512 -11.32 -4.06 -10.02
N SER A 513 -10.49 -3.44 -10.85
CA SER A 513 -9.24 -2.84 -10.39
C SER A 513 -8.78 -1.67 -11.25
N HIS A 514 -8.25 -0.64 -10.57
CA HIS A 514 -7.50 0.47 -11.16
C HIS A 514 -5.98 0.23 -11.13
N ASP A 515 -5.50 -0.83 -10.51
CA ASP A 515 -4.08 -1.15 -10.46
C ASP A 515 -3.53 -1.47 -11.86
N ARG A 516 -2.65 -0.59 -12.37
CA ARG A 516 -2.07 -0.69 -13.71
C ARG A 516 -1.20 -1.94 -13.89
N LEU A 517 -0.52 -2.39 -12.82
CA LEU A 517 0.33 -3.57 -12.88
C LEU A 517 -0.52 -4.84 -13.00
N LEU A 518 -1.52 -4.99 -12.14
CA LEU A 518 -2.49 -6.09 -12.20
C LEU A 518 -3.20 -6.11 -13.57
N ARG A 519 -3.70 -4.96 -14.03
CA ARG A 519 -4.33 -4.83 -15.35
C ARG A 519 -3.41 -5.25 -16.49
N SER A 520 -2.11 -4.91 -16.43
CA SER A 520 -1.15 -5.27 -17.47
C SER A 520 -0.84 -6.77 -17.51
N ARG A 521 -0.86 -7.43 -16.34
CA ARG A 521 -0.59 -8.87 -16.19
C ARG A 521 -1.83 -9.75 -16.37
N TRP A 522 -3.03 -9.13 -16.39
CA TRP A 522 -4.29 -9.87 -16.50
C TRP A 522 -4.42 -10.64 -17.81
N ARG A 523 -4.62 -11.96 -17.70
CA ARG A 523 -4.73 -12.88 -18.85
C ARG A 523 -6.18 -13.26 -19.20
N GLY A 524 -7.15 -12.93 -18.33
CA GLY A 524 -8.57 -13.21 -18.52
C GLY A 524 -9.27 -12.22 -19.46
N ALA A 525 -10.58 -12.38 -19.60
CA ALA A 525 -11.43 -11.46 -20.36
C ALA A 525 -11.42 -10.07 -19.74
N ARG A 526 -11.72 -9.05 -20.56
CA ARG A 526 -11.84 -7.65 -20.12
C ARG A 526 -13.14 -7.06 -20.63
N ARG A 527 -13.81 -6.31 -19.77
CA ARG A 527 -15.01 -5.56 -20.12
C ARG A 527 -14.93 -4.14 -19.59
N GLU A 528 -15.18 -3.18 -20.46
CA GLU A 528 -15.28 -1.77 -20.06
C GLU A 528 -16.72 -1.43 -19.72
N LEU A 529 -16.92 -0.88 -18.52
CA LEU A 529 -18.19 -0.32 -18.07
C LEU A 529 -18.20 1.18 -18.40
N ARG A 530 -19.11 1.60 -19.26
CA ARG A 530 -19.29 3.00 -19.63
C ARG A 530 -20.35 3.60 -18.72
N GLY A 531 -20.02 4.69 -18.02
CA GLY A 531 -20.99 5.43 -17.22
C GLY A 531 -21.78 6.42 -18.09
N THR A 532 -22.98 6.75 -17.68
CA THR A 532 -23.75 7.88 -18.23
C THR A 532 -22.90 9.15 -18.17
N ARG A 533 -22.47 9.68 -19.32
CA ARG A 533 -22.14 11.10 -19.39
C ARG A 533 -23.41 11.84 -19.02
N SER A 534 -23.39 12.57 -17.91
CA SER A 534 -24.46 13.50 -17.55
C SER A 534 -24.72 14.43 -18.77
N THR A 535 -25.75 14.13 -19.53
CA THR A 535 -26.30 14.98 -20.59
C THR A 535 -27.03 16.21 -20.01
N ALA A 536 -26.66 16.62 -18.80
CA ALA A 536 -27.24 17.78 -18.10
C ALA A 536 -26.53 19.10 -18.44
N ARG A 537 -25.96 19.25 -19.65
CA ARG A 537 -25.43 20.57 -20.13
C ARG A 537 -25.76 20.95 -21.58
N GLU A 538 -26.70 20.27 -22.23
CA GLU A 538 -27.20 20.71 -23.51
C GLU A 538 -28.74 20.79 -23.47
N GLY A 539 -29.26 21.81 -22.83
CA GLY A 539 -30.70 22.05 -22.73
C GLY A 539 -31.03 23.49 -22.28
N ARG A 540 -30.21 24.46 -22.65
CA ARG A 540 -30.69 25.84 -22.75
C ARG A 540 -30.79 26.19 -24.22
N SER A 541 -31.94 25.82 -24.80
CA SER A 541 -32.43 26.43 -26.04
C SER A 541 -32.51 27.93 -25.82
N PRO A 542 -32.01 28.77 -26.71
CA PRO A 542 -32.25 30.20 -26.64
C PRO A 542 -33.73 30.43 -26.78
N ALA A 543 -34.31 31.23 -25.88
CA ALA A 543 -35.69 31.68 -25.95
C ALA A 543 -35.95 32.35 -27.32
N PRO A 544 -37.12 32.13 -27.96
CA PRO A 544 -37.42 32.74 -29.22
C PRO A 544 -37.54 34.25 -29.03
N LEU A 545 -36.80 35.02 -29.86
CA LEU A 545 -36.92 36.46 -29.99
C LEU A 545 -38.36 36.78 -30.41
N LEU A 546 -39.09 37.52 -29.57
CA LEU A 546 -40.37 38.13 -29.91
C LEU A 546 -40.16 39.18 -31.04
N PRO A 547 -41.02 39.21 -32.06
CA PRO A 547 -40.90 40.20 -33.13
C PRO A 547 -41.23 41.60 -32.61
N SER A 548 -40.34 42.54 -32.90
CA SER A 548 -40.51 43.97 -32.69
C SER A 548 -41.69 44.50 -33.50
N HIS A 549 -42.71 45.04 -32.85
CA HIS A 549 -43.76 45.83 -33.48
C HIS A 549 -43.21 47.19 -33.97
N PRO A 550 -43.56 47.63 -35.16
CA PRO A 550 -43.18 48.95 -35.63
C PRO A 550 -44.02 50.06 -34.95
N CYS A 551 -43.32 51.03 -34.41
CA CYS A 551 -43.92 52.30 -33.95
C CYS A 551 -44.55 53.01 -35.10
N ARG A 552 -45.89 53.29 -35.08
CA ARG A 552 -46.55 54.22 -35.90
C ARG A 552 -46.50 55.62 -35.24
N SER A 553 -46.00 56.53 -35.98
CA SER A 553 -46.09 57.96 -35.76
C SER A 553 -47.58 58.44 -35.84
N GLU A 554 -48.03 59.15 -34.81
CA GLU A 554 -48.77 60.41 -34.85
C GLU A 554 -48.57 61.13 -33.52
#